data_e883a344f90dfb1f34a3c215f9d12763
#
_entry.id   e883a344f90dfb1f34a3c215f9d12763
#
_cell.length_a   1.000
_cell.length_b   1.000
_cell.length_c   1.000
_cell.angle_alpha   90.00
_cell.angle_beta   90.00
_cell.angle_gamma   90.00
#
_symmetry.space_group_name_H-M   'P 1'
#
loop_
_entity.id
_entity.type
_entity.pdbx_description
1 polymer ?
#
loop_
_entity_poly.entity_id
_entity_poly.type
_entity_poly.pdbx_seq_one_letter_code
_entity_poly.pdbx_strand_id
1 'polypeptide(L)'
;DHHLLVGAGAQKFAKQLGFTIEDDLNTPLSRKLWLEWKQRTDPSHFPTDKDREIASIDAIRRMGRDGLLHASQMYGTINCDGVNAKGEICGVTTTSGLFFKIPGRVGDSPILGAGVYVDGDVGAAGSTGRGEANLYGLSSFLIVENMRRGMHPKDAGLDALKRIRARTIEKRLRNKNGDPNFNINFYALNAKGEFAGVAMYAEDPEDRGWAGGTTNSVRYAVCDEKGPRSI
;
A
#
# COMPACT_ATOMS: atom_id res chain seq x y z
N ASP A 1 1.78 27.72 -7.43
CA ASP A 1 1.45 26.69 -6.46
C ASP A 1 1.99 25.34 -6.92
N HIS A 2 2.77 24.67 -6.06
CA HIS A 2 3.38 23.40 -6.38
C HIS A 2 2.87 22.36 -5.38
N HIS A 3 2.17 21.32 -5.87
CA HIS A 3 1.57 20.28 -5.05
C HIS A 3 2.38 18.99 -4.97
N LEU A 4 3.41 18.85 -5.81
CA LEU A 4 4.28 17.68 -5.82
C LEU A 4 5.74 18.11 -5.93
N LEU A 5 6.53 17.77 -4.93
CA LEU A 5 7.96 18.01 -4.87
C LEU A 5 8.71 16.68 -4.76
N VAL A 6 9.77 16.50 -5.53
CA VAL A 6 10.55 15.25 -5.57
C VAL A 6 12.05 15.51 -5.60
N GLY A 7 12.83 14.49 -5.22
CA GLY A 7 14.29 14.49 -5.32
C GLY A 7 14.98 15.62 -4.55
N ALA A 8 16.09 16.12 -5.08
CA ALA A 8 16.89 17.16 -4.45
C ALA A 8 16.12 18.46 -4.19
N GLY A 9 15.12 18.77 -5.04
CA GLY A 9 14.24 19.93 -4.86
C GLY A 9 13.39 19.80 -3.60
N ALA A 10 12.80 18.62 -3.36
CA ALA A 10 12.02 18.33 -2.16
C ALA A 10 12.90 18.42 -0.89
N GLN A 11 14.12 17.85 -0.94
CA GLN A 11 15.06 17.94 0.19
C GLN A 11 15.44 19.39 0.50
N LYS A 12 15.75 20.18 -0.54
CA LYS A 12 16.09 21.60 -0.36
C LYS A 12 14.92 22.37 0.29
N PHE A 13 13.71 22.15 -0.18
CA PHE A 13 12.51 22.77 0.35
C PHE A 13 12.26 22.35 1.80
N ALA A 14 12.35 21.06 2.12
CA ALA A 14 12.19 20.56 3.48
C ALA A 14 13.22 21.21 4.42
N LYS A 15 14.49 21.30 4.01
CA LYS A 15 15.55 21.98 4.78
C LYS A 15 15.23 23.46 5.02
N GLN A 16 14.67 24.15 4.04
CA GLN A 16 14.26 25.55 4.20
C GLN A 16 13.13 25.71 5.24
N LEU A 17 12.29 24.69 5.40
CA LEU A 17 11.24 24.65 6.42
C LEU A 17 11.73 24.14 7.80
N GLY A 18 13.03 23.91 7.97
CA GLY A 18 13.62 23.48 9.25
C GLY A 18 13.61 21.98 9.50
N PHE A 19 13.27 21.16 8.50
CA PHE A 19 13.37 19.70 8.66
C PHE A 19 14.82 19.24 8.60
N THR A 20 15.17 18.28 9.44
CA THR A 20 16.45 17.57 9.38
C THR A 20 16.46 16.63 8.18
N ILE A 21 17.54 16.68 7.41
CA ILE A 21 17.74 15.76 6.28
C ILE A 21 18.79 14.74 6.70
N GLU A 22 18.40 13.50 6.74
CA GLU A 22 19.26 12.36 7.00
C GLU A 22 19.95 11.90 5.70
N ASP A 23 21.25 11.66 5.75
CA ASP A 23 22.00 11.20 4.58
C ASP A 23 21.67 9.75 4.24
N ASP A 24 21.43 8.93 5.26
CA ASP A 24 21.15 7.52 5.11
C ASP A 24 20.16 7.02 6.17
N LEU A 25 18.98 6.62 5.72
CA LEU A 25 17.93 6.06 6.58
C LEU A 25 18.07 4.55 6.80
N ASN A 26 19.08 3.90 6.19
CA ASN A 26 19.29 2.48 6.40
C ASN A 26 19.86 2.19 7.77
N THR A 27 19.24 1.26 8.47
CA THR A 27 19.77 0.69 9.69
C THR A 27 20.75 -0.47 9.40
N PRO A 28 21.63 -0.86 10.35
CA PRO A 28 22.44 -2.07 10.18
C PRO A 28 21.61 -3.31 9.81
N LEU A 29 20.43 -3.46 10.42
CA LEU A 29 19.51 -4.55 10.11
C LEU A 29 18.99 -4.47 8.66
N SER A 30 18.50 -3.31 8.21
CA SER A 30 17.98 -3.18 6.85
C SER A 30 19.06 -3.43 5.79
N ARG A 31 20.31 -3.01 6.04
CA ARG A 31 21.44 -3.32 5.17
C ARG A 31 21.74 -4.82 5.12
N LYS A 32 21.75 -5.49 6.28
CA LYS A 32 21.93 -6.94 6.35
C LYS A 32 20.86 -7.68 5.57
N LEU A 33 19.59 -7.32 5.77
CA LEU A 33 18.46 -7.93 5.07
C LEU A 33 18.53 -7.70 3.56
N TRP A 34 18.94 -6.50 3.13
CA TRP A 34 19.11 -6.20 1.71
C TRP A 34 20.24 -7.04 1.07
N LEU A 35 21.38 -7.19 1.74
CA LEU A 35 22.48 -8.02 1.27
C LEU A 35 22.07 -9.48 1.16
N GLU A 36 21.39 -10.00 2.17
CA GLU A 36 20.86 -11.36 2.17
C GLU A 36 19.88 -11.60 1.00
N TRP A 37 18.96 -10.65 0.78
CA TRP A 37 18.03 -10.71 -0.35
C TRP A 37 18.78 -10.67 -1.69
N LYS A 38 19.76 -9.77 -1.84
CA LYS A 38 20.59 -9.68 -3.05
C LYS A 38 21.29 -10.99 -3.34
N GLN A 39 21.89 -11.61 -2.33
CA GLN A 39 22.57 -12.89 -2.48
C GLN A 39 21.60 -14.00 -2.90
N ARG A 40 20.40 -14.04 -2.33
CA ARG A 40 19.38 -15.05 -2.67
C ARG A 40 18.73 -14.83 -4.03
N THR A 41 18.80 -13.63 -4.57
CA THR A 41 18.22 -13.26 -5.88
C THR A 41 19.28 -13.04 -6.96
N ASP A 42 20.54 -13.39 -6.72
CA ASP A 42 21.61 -13.24 -7.71
C ASP A 42 21.25 -14.00 -8.99
N PRO A 43 21.23 -13.32 -10.16
CA PRO A 43 20.90 -13.95 -11.43
C PRO A 43 21.77 -15.15 -11.80
N SER A 44 23.01 -15.22 -11.31
CA SER A 44 23.90 -16.37 -11.54
C SER A 44 23.37 -17.68 -10.96
N HIS A 45 22.49 -17.61 -9.96
CA HIS A 45 21.86 -18.78 -9.34
C HIS A 45 20.58 -19.24 -10.06
N PHE A 46 20.10 -18.49 -11.05
CA PHE A 46 18.82 -18.71 -11.73
C PHE A 46 19.02 -18.75 -13.24
N PRO A 47 19.21 -19.93 -13.83
CA PRO A 47 19.59 -20.08 -15.24
C PRO A 47 18.50 -19.64 -16.23
N THR A 48 17.21 -19.65 -15.83
CA THR A 48 16.11 -19.27 -16.72
C THR A 48 15.41 -18.00 -16.25
N ASP A 49 14.78 -17.28 -17.19
CA ASP A 49 13.98 -16.08 -16.86
C ASP A 49 12.78 -16.42 -15.97
N LYS A 50 12.22 -17.61 -16.11
CA LYS A 50 11.14 -18.11 -15.26
C LYS A 50 11.59 -18.28 -13.81
N ASP A 51 12.80 -18.81 -13.61
CA ASP A 51 13.36 -18.97 -12.26
C ASP A 51 13.64 -17.62 -11.62
N ARG A 52 14.10 -16.62 -12.39
CA ARG A 52 14.31 -15.24 -11.93
C ARG A 52 13.02 -14.54 -11.55
N GLU A 53 11.93 -14.76 -12.29
CA GLU A 53 10.63 -14.18 -12.01
C GLU A 53 10.09 -14.57 -10.63
N ILE A 54 10.32 -15.84 -10.25
CA ILE A 54 9.85 -16.40 -8.97
C ILE A 54 10.85 -16.11 -7.83
N ALA A 55 12.12 -16.00 -8.15
CA ALA A 55 13.22 -15.96 -7.18
C ALA A 55 13.08 -14.87 -6.12
N SER A 56 12.59 -13.69 -6.48
CA SER A 56 12.44 -12.56 -5.56
C SER A 56 11.40 -12.85 -4.47
N ILE A 57 10.24 -13.36 -4.85
CA ILE A 57 9.16 -13.70 -3.91
C ILE A 57 9.58 -14.88 -3.02
N ASP A 58 10.19 -15.90 -3.62
CA ASP A 58 10.66 -17.07 -2.87
C ASP A 58 11.82 -16.76 -1.93
N ALA A 59 12.68 -15.82 -2.30
CA ALA A 59 13.74 -15.34 -1.41
C ALA A 59 13.15 -14.69 -0.16
N ILE A 60 12.14 -13.85 -0.34
CA ILE A 60 11.43 -13.19 0.76
C ILE A 60 10.74 -14.22 1.66
N ARG A 61 10.05 -15.19 1.09
CA ARG A 61 9.40 -16.29 1.83
C ARG A 61 10.41 -17.11 2.63
N ARG A 62 11.54 -17.43 2.03
CA ARG A 62 12.63 -18.15 2.72
C ARG A 62 13.22 -17.33 3.86
N MET A 63 13.46 -16.03 3.63
CA MET A 63 13.94 -15.14 4.70
C MET A 63 12.95 -15.05 5.88
N GLY A 64 11.64 -15.08 5.59
CA GLY A 64 10.59 -15.16 6.64
C GLY A 64 10.65 -16.48 7.42
N ARG A 65 10.73 -17.61 6.73
CA ARG A 65 10.86 -18.95 7.38
C ARG A 65 12.15 -19.09 8.20
N ASP A 66 13.23 -18.48 7.73
CA ASP A 66 14.51 -18.47 8.43
C ASP A 66 14.54 -17.49 9.63
N GLY A 67 13.43 -16.82 9.91
CA GLY A 67 13.32 -15.84 11.00
C GLY A 67 14.08 -14.53 10.77
N LEU A 68 14.56 -14.27 9.55
CA LEU A 68 15.29 -13.05 9.19
C LEU A 68 14.37 -11.86 8.94
N LEU A 69 13.14 -12.12 8.49
CA LEU A 69 12.10 -11.12 8.22
C LEU A 69 10.84 -11.44 9.02
N HIS A 70 10.35 -10.47 9.76
CA HIS A 70 9.05 -10.56 10.41
C HIS A 70 7.97 -9.89 9.54
N ALA A 71 6.76 -10.46 9.50
CA ALA A 71 5.66 -9.93 8.68
C ALA A 71 5.40 -8.44 8.94
N SER A 72 5.47 -7.98 10.18
CA SER A 72 5.28 -6.56 10.56
C SER A 72 6.32 -5.60 9.94
N GLN A 73 7.48 -6.10 9.51
CA GLN A 73 8.53 -5.28 8.90
C GLN A 73 8.31 -5.04 7.40
N MET A 74 7.31 -5.71 6.81
CA MET A 74 7.03 -5.64 5.39
C MET A 74 6.00 -4.58 5.01
N TYR A 75 5.26 -4.07 5.99
CA TYR A 75 4.22 -3.08 5.80
C TYR A 75 4.74 -1.70 6.19
N GLY A 76 4.68 -0.76 5.27
CA GLY A 76 5.23 0.58 5.50
C GLY A 76 4.28 1.70 5.07
N THR A 77 3.03 1.39 4.73
CA THR A 77 2.05 2.39 4.30
C THR A 77 0.96 2.55 5.34
N ILE A 78 0.62 3.80 5.65
CA ILE A 78 -0.51 4.18 6.48
C ILE A 78 -1.36 5.15 5.67
N ASN A 79 -2.67 4.94 5.67
CA ASN A 79 -3.66 5.92 5.25
C ASN A 79 -4.51 6.32 6.45
N CYS A 80 -4.87 7.59 6.52
CA CYS A 80 -5.79 8.12 7.52
C CYS A 80 -6.69 9.16 6.86
N ASP A 81 -7.98 8.92 6.91
CA ASP A 81 -9.01 9.84 6.42
C ASP A 81 -9.85 10.31 7.60
N GLY A 82 -10.23 11.58 7.59
CA GLY A 82 -10.99 12.19 8.69
C GLY A 82 -11.99 13.21 8.23
N VAL A 83 -13.07 13.33 8.99
CA VAL A 83 -14.06 14.41 8.89
C VAL A 83 -14.24 15.02 10.27
N ASN A 84 -14.24 16.33 10.37
CA ASN A 84 -14.47 17.02 11.63
C ASN A 84 -15.95 17.41 11.83
N ALA A 85 -16.29 17.96 13.00
CA ALA A 85 -17.66 18.39 13.33
C ALA A 85 -18.21 19.50 12.41
N LYS A 86 -17.35 20.18 11.64
CA LYS A 86 -17.76 21.19 10.64
C LYS A 86 -18.00 20.58 9.26
N GLY A 87 -17.76 19.27 9.09
CA GLY A 87 -17.84 18.60 7.80
C GLY A 87 -16.59 18.77 6.93
N GLU A 88 -15.50 19.35 7.45
CA GLU A 88 -14.25 19.48 6.70
C GLU A 88 -13.57 18.11 6.63
N ILE A 89 -13.21 17.69 5.43
CA ILE A 89 -12.63 16.37 5.15
C ILE A 89 -11.15 16.51 4.85
N CYS A 90 -10.35 15.62 5.40
CA CYS A 90 -8.93 15.50 5.08
C CYS A 90 -8.52 14.02 4.93
N GLY A 91 -7.42 13.80 4.22
CA GLY A 91 -6.83 12.50 4.06
C GLY A 91 -5.32 12.62 3.90
N VAL A 92 -4.60 11.63 4.41
CA VAL A 92 -3.16 11.52 4.26
C VAL A 92 -2.75 10.07 4.04
N THR A 93 -1.81 9.87 3.13
CA THR A 93 -1.11 8.60 2.98
C THR A 93 0.39 8.83 3.12
N THR A 94 1.01 8.07 3.99
CA THR A 94 2.46 8.10 4.21
C THR A 94 3.05 6.70 4.07
N THR A 95 4.28 6.61 3.55
CA THR A 95 4.93 5.33 3.30
C THR A 95 6.45 5.45 3.25
N SER A 96 7.14 4.38 3.62
CA SER A 96 8.55 4.16 3.29
C SER A 96 8.73 3.53 1.89
N GLY A 97 7.65 3.26 1.19
CA GLY A 97 7.64 2.60 -0.11
C GLY A 97 7.71 1.07 0.00
N LEU A 98 8.02 0.42 -1.12
CA LEU A 98 8.24 -1.02 -1.16
C LEU A 98 9.63 -1.35 -0.62
N PHE A 99 9.75 -2.40 0.20
CA PHE A 99 11.06 -2.92 0.62
C PHE A 99 11.78 -3.57 -0.58
N PHE A 100 13.11 -3.55 -0.56
CA PHE A 100 13.98 -4.02 -1.66
C PHE A 100 13.71 -3.38 -3.03
N LYS A 101 13.05 -2.23 -3.07
CA LYS A 101 12.80 -1.50 -4.31
C LYS A 101 14.10 -1.02 -4.95
N ILE A 102 14.09 -0.86 -6.26
CA ILE A 102 15.17 -0.17 -6.96
C ILE A 102 15.18 1.32 -6.58
N PRO A 103 16.36 1.96 -6.53
CA PRO A 103 16.45 3.41 -6.32
C PRO A 103 15.60 4.18 -7.34
N GLY A 104 14.82 5.15 -6.86
CA GLY A 104 13.93 5.95 -7.70
C GLY A 104 12.52 5.36 -7.90
N ARG A 105 12.22 4.15 -7.41
CA ARG A 105 10.84 3.61 -7.47
C ARG A 105 9.89 4.47 -6.64
N VAL A 106 8.82 4.91 -7.28
CA VAL A 106 7.68 5.60 -6.67
C VAL A 106 6.45 4.69 -6.78
N GLY A 107 5.75 4.48 -5.65
CA GLY A 107 4.45 3.79 -5.62
C GLY A 107 3.29 4.77 -5.80
N ASP A 108 2.12 4.33 -5.41
CA ASP A 108 0.87 5.10 -5.51
C ASP A 108 0.72 6.18 -4.43
N SER A 109 1.30 5.98 -3.25
CA SER A 109 1.05 6.83 -2.08
C SER A 109 1.21 8.34 -2.33
N PRO A 110 2.24 8.85 -3.05
CA PRO A 110 2.38 10.27 -3.31
C PRO A 110 1.57 10.76 -4.53
N ILE A 111 0.86 9.88 -5.21
CA ILE A 111 0.14 10.21 -6.44
C ILE A 111 -1.32 10.51 -6.11
N LEU A 112 -1.72 11.77 -6.29
CA LEU A 112 -3.09 12.20 -6.09
C LEU A 112 -4.05 11.42 -7.01
N GLY A 113 -5.11 10.90 -6.42
CA GLY A 113 -6.06 10.03 -7.11
C GLY A 113 -5.71 8.54 -7.07
N ALA A 114 -4.45 8.17 -6.82
CA ALA A 114 -4.05 6.78 -6.64
C ALA A 114 -3.97 6.43 -5.15
N GLY A 115 -2.90 6.83 -4.45
CA GLY A 115 -2.69 6.47 -3.06
C GLY A 115 -3.58 7.21 -2.06
N VAL A 116 -4.01 8.42 -2.42
CA VAL A 116 -4.96 9.25 -1.66
C VAL A 116 -5.71 10.18 -2.59
N TYR A 117 -6.99 10.42 -2.30
CA TYR A 117 -7.77 11.46 -2.93
C TYR A 117 -8.81 12.01 -1.94
N VAL A 118 -8.97 13.31 -1.93
CA VAL A 118 -9.93 14.01 -1.07
C VAL A 118 -10.72 15.01 -1.90
N ASP A 119 -12.03 15.00 -1.73
CA ASP A 119 -12.95 16.00 -2.21
C ASP A 119 -13.82 16.43 -1.03
N GLY A 120 -13.73 17.71 -0.63
CA GLY A 120 -14.39 18.22 0.58
C GLY A 120 -15.92 18.10 0.56
N ASP A 121 -16.54 18.05 -0.61
CA ASP A 121 -17.99 17.92 -0.76
C ASP A 121 -18.48 16.46 -0.80
N VAL A 122 -17.54 15.50 -0.97
CA VAL A 122 -17.89 14.10 -1.21
C VAL A 122 -17.29 13.16 -0.18
N GLY A 123 -15.96 13.20 -0.02
CA GLY A 123 -15.28 12.26 0.86
C GLY A 123 -13.79 12.13 0.58
N ALA A 124 -13.19 11.19 1.26
CA ALA A 124 -11.79 10.83 1.12
C ALA A 124 -11.66 9.34 0.86
N ALA A 125 -10.58 8.95 0.18
CA ALA A 125 -10.17 7.56 0.04
C ALA A 125 -8.66 7.45 -0.08
N GLY A 126 -8.10 6.38 0.47
CA GLY A 126 -6.69 6.06 0.33
C GLY A 126 -6.44 4.56 0.33
N SER A 127 -5.20 4.19 0.06
CA SER A 127 -4.82 2.79 -0.16
C SER A 127 -3.60 2.36 0.61
N THR A 128 -3.51 1.06 0.85
CA THR A 128 -2.29 0.37 1.25
C THR A 128 -2.12 -0.92 0.44
N GLY A 129 -0.90 -1.40 0.31
CA GLY A 129 -0.60 -2.65 -0.41
C GLY A 129 0.10 -2.42 -1.75
N ARG A 130 -0.32 -3.16 -2.80
CA ARG A 130 0.38 -3.11 -4.09
C ARG A 130 0.09 -1.83 -4.88
N GLY A 131 0.97 -0.84 -4.74
CA GLY A 131 0.82 0.48 -5.34
C GLY A 131 0.71 0.48 -6.87
N GLU A 132 1.49 -0.34 -7.57
CA GLU A 132 1.46 -0.43 -9.03
C GLU A 132 0.07 -0.83 -9.57
N ALA A 133 -0.64 -1.72 -8.87
CA ALA A 133 -1.99 -2.09 -9.26
C ALA A 133 -2.99 -0.94 -9.10
N ASN A 134 -2.76 -0.07 -8.12
CA ASN A 134 -3.58 1.11 -7.89
C ASN A 134 -3.34 2.22 -8.93
N LEU A 135 -2.08 2.44 -9.31
CA LEU A 135 -1.70 3.48 -10.28
C LEU A 135 -2.47 3.40 -11.59
N TYR A 136 -2.69 2.19 -12.12
CA TYR A 136 -3.42 2.00 -13.39
C TYR A 136 -4.89 2.41 -13.34
N GLY A 137 -5.48 2.46 -12.15
CA GLY A 137 -6.90 2.74 -11.96
C GLY A 137 -7.22 4.10 -11.37
N LEU A 138 -6.21 4.79 -10.81
CA LEU A 138 -6.42 5.97 -9.95
C LEU A 138 -7.54 5.69 -8.94
N SER A 139 -7.39 4.58 -8.19
CA SER A 139 -8.55 3.96 -7.54
C SER A 139 -9.10 4.78 -6.38
N SER A 140 -8.28 5.61 -5.71
CA SER A 140 -8.81 6.51 -4.68
C SER A 140 -9.72 7.59 -5.28
N PHE A 141 -9.35 8.14 -6.44
CA PHE A 141 -10.21 9.05 -7.20
C PHE A 141 -11.50 8.34 -7.64
N LEU A 142 -11.40 7.14 -8.19
CA LEU A 142 -12.56 6.34 -8.60
C LEU A 142 -13.53 6.09 -7.44
N ILE A 143 -13.02 5.76 -6.25
CA ILE A 143 -13.84 5.52 -5.05
C ILE A 143 -14.62 6.79 -4.68
N VAL A 144 -13.94 7.94 -4.65
CA VAL A 144 -14.61 9.20 -4.33
C VAL A 144 -15.65 9.57 -5.41
N GLU A 145 -15.35 9.35 -6.69
CA GLU A 145 -16.33 9.57 -7.77
C GLU A 145 -17.53 8.60 -7.71
N ASN A 146 -17.32 7.36 -7.26
CA ASN A 146 -18.41 6.44 -7.01
C ASN A 146 -19.27 6.91 -5.82
N MET A 147 -18.65 7.43 -4.75
CA MET A 147 -19.39 8.04 -3.63
C MET A 147 -20.15 9.30 -4.08
N ARG A 148 -19.58 10.12 -4.98
CA ARG A 148 -20.29 11.27 -5.59
C ARG A 148 -21.56 10.86 -6.31
N ARG A 149 -21.56 9.66 -6.93
CA ARG A 149 -22.73 9.06 -7.60
C ARG A 149 -23.70 8.36 -6.65
N GLY A 150 -23.47 8.47 -5.33
CA GLY A 150 -24.35 7.95 -4.30
C GLY A 150 -24.02 6.55 -3.79
N MET A 151 -22.89 5.96 -4.18
CA MET A 151 -22.49 4.68 -3.62
C MET A 151 -22.03 4.84 -2.17
N HIS A 152 -22.36 3.83 -1.34
CA HIS A 152 -21.80 3.72 -0.02
C HIS A 152 -20.27 3.47 -0.11
N PRO A 153 -19.43 3.97 0.82
CA PRO A 153 -17.96 3.78 0.79
C PRO A 153 -17.52 2.33 0.57
N LYS A 154 -18.21 1.37 1.18
CA LYS A 154 -17.96 -0.06 0.99
C LYS A 154 -18.12 -0.49 -0.47
N ASP A 155 -19.24 -0.13 -1.10
CA ASP A 155 -19.55 -0.55 -2.46
C ASP A 155 -18.64 0.14 -3.47
N ALA A 156 -18.31 1.41 -3.22
CA ALA A 156 -17.34 2.17 -4.00
C ALA A 156 -15.94 1.52 -3.97
N GLY A 157 -15.48 1.10 -2.80
CA GLY A 157 -14.22 0.40 -2.62
C GLY A 157 -14.21 -0.99 -3.27
N LEU A 158 -15.30 -1.75 -3.15
CA LEU A 158 -15.45 -3.06 -3.79
C LEU A 158 -15.47 -2.95 -5.32
N ASP A 159 -16.06 -1.89 -5.91
CA ASP A 159 -15.99 -1.64 -7.35
C ASP A 159 -14.55 -1.41 -7.81
N ALA A 160 -13.78 -0.61 -7.07
CA ALA A 160 -12.37 -0.40 -7.37
C ALA A 160 -11.56 -1.72 -7.33
N LEU A 161 -11.79 -2.56 -6.32
CA LEU A 161 -11.15 -3.88 -6.22
C LEU A 161 -11.52 -4.81 -7.38
N LYS A 162 -12.79 -4.84 -7.80
CA LYS A 162 -13.24 -5.60 -8.97
C LYS A 162 -12.52 -5.17 -10.23
N ARG A 163 -12.31 -3.86 -10.43
CA ARG A 163 -11.57 -3.32 -11.59
C ARG A 163 -10.10 -3.71 -11.56
N ILE A 164 -9.45 -3.65 -10.40
CA ILE A 164 -8.06 -4.10 -10.23
C ILE A 164 -7.95 -5.58 -10.56
N ARG A 165 -8.84 -6.42 -10.03
CA ARG A 165 -8.89 -7.85 -10.32
C ARG A 165 -9.01 -8.13 -11.81
N ALA A 166 -9.93 -7.46 -12.50
CA ALA A 166 -10.17 -7.64 -13.94
C ALA A 166 -8.97 -7.18 -14.80
N ARG A 167 -8.25 -6.14 -14.38
CA ARG A 167 -7.09 -5.59 -15.09
C ARG A 167 -5.77 -6.29 -14.77
N THR A 168 -5.72 -7.14 -13.76
CA THR A 168 -4.54 -7.93 -13.43
C THR A 168 -4.41 -9.08 -14.43
N ILE A 169 -3.73 -8.84 -15.56
CA ILE A 169 -3.57 -9.80 -16.67
C ILE A 169 -2.22 -10.50 -16.68
N GLU A 170 -1.22 -9.94 -16.04
CA GLU A 170 0.14 -10.47 -16.00
C GLU A 170 0.18 -11.81 -15.24
N LYS A 171 0.69 -12.87 -15.87
CA LYS A 171 0.75 -14.22 -15.28
C LYS A 171 1.46 -14.26 -13.94
N ARG A 172 2.59 -13.52 -13.79
CA ARG A 172 3.34 -13.42 -12.52
C ARG A 172 2.57 -12.79 -11.37
N LEU A 173 1.51 -12.04 -11.66
CA LEU A 173 0.65 -11.37 -10.68
C LEU A 173 -0.63 -12.13 -10.40
N ARG A 174 -0.76 -13.35 -10.92
CA ARG A 174 -1.92 -14.21 -10.74
C ARG A 174 -1.56 -15.47 -9.96
N ASN A 175 -2.46 -15.91 -9.12
CA ASN A 175 -2.40 -17.21 -8.47
C ASN A 175 -2.88 -18.32 -9.43
N LYS A 176 -2.86 -19.56 -8.97
CA LYS A 176 -3.29 -20.73 -9.75
C LYS A 176 -4.76 -20.68 -10.23
N ASN A 177 -5.58 -19.88 -9.57
CA ASN A 177 -7.00 -19.70 -9.91
C ASN A 177 -7.20 -18.54 -10.90
N GLY A 178 -6.13 -17.85 -11.29
CA GLY A 178 -6.19 -16.69 -12.18
C GLY A 178 -6.52 -15.36 -11.47
N ASP A 179 -6.63 -15.34 -10.16
CA ASP A 179 -6.85 -14.15 -9.35
C ASP A 179 -5.54 -13.44 -8.99
N PRO A 180 -5.57 -12.15 -8.61
CA PRO A 180 -4.38 -11.46 -8.13
C PRO A 180 -3.67 -12.24 -7.01
N ASN A 181 -2.35 -12.35 -7.06
CA ASN A 181 -1.55 -13.00 -6.01
C ASN A 181 -0.99 -12.00 -4.98
N PHE A 182 -1.63 -10.85 -4.84
CA PHE A 182 -1.26 -9.77 -3.93
C PHE A 182 -2.49 -9.21 -3.22
N ASN A 183 -2.28 -8.56 -2.10
CA ASN A 183 -3.34 -7.81 -1.43
C ASN A 183 -3.20 -6.30 -1.71
N ILE A 184 -4.34 -5.62 -1.74
CA ILE A 184 -4.49 -4.19 -1.77
C ILE A 184 -5.74 -3.83 -0.98
N ASN A 185 -5.64 -2.80 -0.16
CA ASN A 185 -6.70 -2.34 0.71
C ASN A 185 -7.06 -0.90 0.37
N PHE A 186 -8.32 -0.57 0.49
CA PHE A 186 -8.80 0.80 0.43
C PHE A 186 -9.56 1.16 1.69
N TYR A 187 -9.39 2.39 2.11
CA TYR A 187 -10.13 3.02 3.19
C TYR A 187 -10.89 4.19 2.57
N ALA A 188 -12.13 4.35 2.95
CA ALA A 188 -12.98 5.40 2.40
C ALA A 188 -13.92 5.95 3.46
N LEU A 189 -14.13 7.28 3.39
CA LEU A 189 -14.98 8.04 4.27
C LEU A 189 -15.75 9.04 3.43
N ASN A 190 -17.06 9.15 3.58
CA ASN A 190 -17.86 10.18 2.91
C ASN A 190 -18.22 11.36 3.83
N ALA A 191 -18.76 12.42 3.24
CA ALA A 191 -19.16 13.63 3.96
C ALA A 191 -20.26 13.40 5.02
N LYS A 192 -20.94 12.25 4.98
CA LYS A 192 -21.96 11.87 5.99
C LYS A 192 -21.36 11.16 7.19
N GLY A 193 -20.04 10.92 7.20
CA GLY A 193 -19.38 10.14 8.22
C GLY A 193 -19.52 8.61 8.05
N GLU A 194 -20.11 8.14 6.94
CA GLU A 194 -20.10 6.72 6.60
C GLU A 194 -18.70 6.34 6.10
N PHE A 195 -18.21 5.19 6.54
CA PHE A 195 -16.85 4.73 6.22
C PHE A 195 -16.80 3.24 5.94
N ALA A 196 -15.75 2.80 5.29
CA ALA A 196 -15.43 1.39 5.10
C ALA A 196 -13.93 1.18 4.84
N GLY A 197 -13.43 0.04 5.33
CA GLY A 197 -12.21 -0.58 4.84
C GLY A 197 -12.58 -1.78 3.97
N VAL A 198 -11.95 -1.92 2.82
CA VAL A 198 -12.11 -3.06 1.92
C VAL A 198 -10.75 -3.59 1.49
N ALA A 199 -10.64 -4.89 1.28
CA ALA A 199 -9.42 -5.56 0.87
C ALA A 199 -9.67 -6.52 -0.29
N MET A 200 -8.66 -6.77 -1.13
CA MET A 200 -8.74 -7.79 -2.17
C MET A 200 -9.01 -9.16 -1.56
N TYR A 201 -8.39 -9.43 -0.40
CA TYR A 201 -8.57 -10.64 0.38
C TYR A 201 -8.72 -10.28 1.86
N ALA A 202 -9.70 -10.85 2.53
CA ALA A 202 -9.92 -10.68 3.96
C ALA A 202 -8.86 -11.41 4.80
N GLU A 203 -8.34 -12.51 4.27
CA GLU A 203 -7.21 -13.28 4.81
C GLU A 203 -6.12 -13.34 3.74
N ASP A 204 -4.86 -13.51 4.11
CA ASP A 204 -3.81 -13.72 3.12
C ASP A 204 -4.10 -15.05 2.40
N PRO A 205 -4.42 -15.03 1.08
CA PRO A 205 -4.85 -16.21 0.34
C PRO A 205 -3.76 -17.28 0.21
N GLU A 206 -2.54 -16.92 0.50
CA GLU A 206 -1.41 -17.82 0.64
C GLU A 206 -0.95 -17.76 2.10
N ASP A 207 -0.97 -18.90 2.77
CA ASP A 207 -0.14 -19.09 3.96
C ASP A 207 1.32 -18.91 3.50
N ARG A 208 1.77 -17.66 3.52
CA ARG A 208 3.11 -17.29 3.04
C ARG A 208 4.20 -17.85 3.92
N GLY A 209 3.85 -18.73 4.87
CA GLY A 209 4.81 -19.39 5.76
C GLY A 209 5.65 -18.42 6.59
N TRP A 210 5.10 -17.24 6.87
CA TRP A 210 5.76 -16.27 7.71
C TRP A 210 5.76 -16.75 9.15
N ALA A 211 6.92 -16.84 9.76
CA ALA A 211 7.05 -17.13 11.17
C ALA A 211 6.24 -16.08 11.97
N GLY A 212 5.16 -16.52 12.63
CA GLY A 212 4.23 -15.65 13.36
C GLY A 212 2.93 -15.32 12.62
N GLY A 213 2.63 -16.00 11.52
CA GLY A 213 1.36 -15.88 10.81
C GLY A 213 0.19 -16.34 11.67
N THR A 214 -0.36 -15.43 12.44
CA THR A 214 -1.76 -15.51 12.82
C THR A 214 -2.57 -15.23 11.56
N THR A 215 -3.65 -15.95 11.33
CA THR A 215 -4.70 -15.64 10.36
C THR A 215 -5.18 -14.20 10.61
N ASN A 216 -4.44 -13.22 10.10
CA ASN A 216 -4.78 -11.83 10.30
C ASN A 216 -5.84 -11.47 9.27
N SER A 217 -7.09 -11.51 9.71
CA SER A 217 -8.15 -10.79 9.03
C SER A 217 -7.70 -9.33 8.88
N VAL A 218 -7.85 -8.78 7.68
CA VAL A 218 -7.52 -7.38 7.43
C VAL A 218 -8.40 -6.52 8.32
N ARG A 219 -7.78 -5.74 9.19
CA ARG A 219 -8.46 -4.84 10.12
C ARG A 219 -8.03 -3.41 9.86
N TYR A 220 -8.90 -2.48 10.17
CA TYR A 220 -8.60 -1.05 10.16
C TYR A 220 -9.07 -0.37 11.44
N ALA A 221 -8.41 0.71 11.80
CA ALA A 221 -8.74 1.47 12.99
C ALA A 221 -9.78 2.54 12.67
N VAL A 222 -10.69 2.76 13.59
CA VAL A 222 -11.66 3.85 13.55
C VAL A 222 -11.63 4.57 14.90
N CYS A 223 -11.67 5.89 14.85
CA CYS A 223 -11.85 6.73 16.03
C CYS A 223 -13.02 7.67 15.78
N ASP A 224 -14.05 7.60 16.60
CA ASP A 224 -15.22 8.47 16.61
C ASP A 224 -15.58 8.84 18.06
N GLU A 225 -16.75 9.40 18.29
CA GLU A 225 -17.26 9.79 19.61
C GLU A 225 -17.30 8.59 20.61
N LYS A 226 -17.31 7.36 20.12
CA LYS A 226 -17.27 6.14 20.95
C LYS A 226 -15.83 5.71 21.31
N GLY A 227 -14.84 6.48 20.83
CA GLY A 227 -13.43 6.21 21.03
C GLY A 227 -12.80 5.30 19.96
N PRO A 228 -11.49 5.00 20.10
CA PRO A 228 -10.75 4.20 19.14
C PRO A 228 -11.15 2.73 19.22
N ARG A 229 -11.29 2.09 18.05
CA ARG A 229 -11.53 0.65 17.91
C ARG A 229 -10.96 0.09 16.62
N SER A 230 -10.77 -1.21 16.60
CA SER A 230 -10.41 -1.97 15.39
C SER A 230 -11.64 -2.70 14.86
N ILE A 231 -11.86 -2.63 13.56
CA ILE A 231 -12.96 -3.29 12.84
C ILE A 231 -12.39 -4.32 11.89
#